data_623294d07dc7024ad3275e1678ee103f
#
_entry.id   623294d07dc7024ad3275e1678ee103f
#
_cell.length_a   1.000
_cell.length_b   1.000
_cell.length_c   1.000
_cell.angle_alpha   90.00
_cell.angle_beta   90.00
_cell.angle_gamma   90.00
#
_symmetry.space_group_name_H-M   'P 1'
#
loop_
_entity.id
_entity.type
_entity.pdbx_description
1 polymer ?
#
loop_
_entity_poly.entity_id
_entity_poly.type
_entity_poly.pdbx_seq_one_letter_code
_entity_poly.pdbx_strand_id
1 'polypeptide(L)'
;MTLTPVLSKYWDAERSWTLQTYQDNDGYEALRAALSMHQDAVVQAVKDSGLRGRGGAGFPTGMKWGFIPQGDGKDHYLVVNADESEPGTCKDIPLMMATPHALIEGVIISSYAIRANQAFIYVRGEVVHVIRRLQQAVQEAYDAGFLGADILGSGYNLELTVHAGAGAYICGEETALLDSLEGYRGQPRLRPPFPAIAGLYSSPTVINNVESIASVPPIILNGAEWFRSMGTEKSPGFKLFSLSGHIKSPGQYEAPLGVTFRELLDVAGGMREGHELKFWTPGGSSTPLFTAEHLDVRLDFEDVAEKGSMLGTTALMVFDETTCVVRAVLRWTEFYAHESCGKCTPCREGTFWLVQIMRRLEHGKGTEEDLEKLLDICDNILGRAFCALGDGATSPITSSVQYFRDEYIAHLTQGGCPFDPAAATVFAGNGNDNGSGAATS
;
A
#
# COMPACT_ATOMS: atom_id res chain seq x y z
N MET A 1 9.82 -21.65 -9.92
CA MET A 1 9.45 -20.34 -10.49
C MET A 1 10.69 -19.49 -10.72
N THR A 2 10.70 -18.63 -11.74
CA THR A 2 11.78 -17.65 -11.97
C THR A 2 11.26 -16.26 -11.63
N LEU A 3 11.98 -15.53 -10.78
CA LEU A 3 11.69 -14.12 -10.50
C LEU A 3 11.91 -13.31 -11.78
N THR A 4 11.14 -12.24 -11.96
CA THR A 4 11.23 -11.36 -13.13
C THR A 4 11.60 -9.95 -12.69
N PRO A 5 12.88 -9.69 -12.39
CA PRO A 5 13.30 -8.37 -11.94
C PRO A 5 13.18 -7.35 -13.09
N VAL A 6 12.28 -6.42 -12.97
CA VAL A 6 12.08 -5.25 -13.84
C VAL A 6 12.43 -3.98 -13.08
N LEU A 7 11.67 -3.69 -12.00
CA LEU A 7 11.93 -2.55 -11.13
C LEU A 7 13.12 -2.81 -10.19
N SER A 8 13.29 -4.05 -9.77
CA SER A 8 14.38 -4.47 -8.87
C SER A 8 15.68 -4.85 -9.58
N LYS A 9 15.71 -4.80 -10.90
CA LYS A 9 16.82 -5.27 -11.75
C LYS A 9 18.20 -4.75 -11.34
N TYR A 10 18.27 -3.53 -10.81
CA TYR A 10 19.52 -2.85 -10.47
C TYR A 10 19.66 -2.53 -8.97
N TRP A 11 18.81 -3.09 -8.11
CA TRP A 11 18.84 -2.74 -6.68
C TRP A 11 20.15 -3.10 -5.99
N ASP A 12 20.82 -4.16 -6.46
CA ASP A 12 22.12 -4.61 -5.93
C ASP A 12 23.33 -3.95 -6.62
N ALA A 13 23.10 -3.05 -7.60
CA ALA A 13 24.18 -2.34 -8.26
C ALA A 13 24.83 -1.34 -7.29
N GLU A 14 26.15 -1.19 -7.37
CA GLU A 14 26.87 -0.18 -6.60
C GLU A 14 26.32 1.21 -6.90
N ARG A 15 25.89 1.93 -5.86
CA ARG A 15 25.28 3.27 -5.98
C ARG A 15 24.10 3.30 -6.95
N SER A 16 23.24 2.28 -6.91
CA SER A 16 22.05 2.11 -7.77
C SER A 16 21.16 3.36 -7.85
N TRP A 17 21.19 4.18 -6.80
CA TRP A 17 20.35 5.39 -6.64
C TRP A 17 20.84 6.63 -7.40
N THR A 18 22.02 6.60 -8.02
CA THR A 18 22.58 7.78 -8.70
C THR A 18 22.05 7.90 -10.11
N LEU A 19 21.95 9.14 -10.61
CA LEU A 19 21.60 9.42 -12.01
C LEU A 19 22.51 8.68 -12.99
N GLN A 20 23.83 8.66 -12.74
CA GLN A 20 24.80 7.98 -13.61
C GLN A 20 24.49 6.49 -13.75
N THR A 21 24.30 5.77 -12.62
CA THR A 21 23.99 4.34 -12.68
C THR A 21 22.66 4.09 -13.41
N TYR A 22 21.66 4.95 -13.23
CA TYR A 22 20.39 4.82 -13.91
C TYR A 22 20.53 5.01 -15.43
N GLN A 23 21.29 6.05 -15.87
CA GLN A 23 21.56 6.30 -17.29
C GLN A 23 22.42 5.20 -17.94
N ASP A 24 23.39 4.63 -17.24
CA ASP A 24 24.20 3.50 -17.72
C ASP A 24 23.36 2.23 -17.96
N ASN A 25 22.09 2.22 -17.50
CA ASN A 25 21.14 1.13 -17.63
C ASN A 25 19.85 1.55 -18.36
N ASP A 26 19.97 2.31 -19.42
CA ASP A 26 18.88 2.79 -20.29
C ASP A 26 17.91 3.79 -19.59
N GLY A 27 18.32 4.37 -18.48
CA GLY A 27 17.51 5.38 -17.76
C GLY A 27 17.27 6.64 -18.60
N TYR A 28 16.05 7.16 -18.54
CA TYR A 28 15.51 8.28 -19.29
C TYR A 28 15.36 8.05 -20.82
N GLU A 29 15.62 6.86 -21.33
CA GLU A 29 15.31 6.52 -22.73
C GLU A 29 13.79 6.39 -22.96
N ALA A 30 13.04 5.90 -21.98
CA ALA A 30 11.58 5.90 -22.02
C ALA A 30 11.01 7.32 -22.10
N LEU A 31 11.61 8.27 -21.37
CA LEU A 31 11.22 9.67 -21.44
C LEU A 31 11.47 10.25 -22.85
N ARG A 32 12.63 9.99 -23.47
CA ARG A 32 12.92 10.42 -24.85
C ARG A 32 11.89 9.86 -25.84
N ALA A 33 11.56 8.58 -25.70
CA ALA A 33 10.54 7.93 -26.51
C ALA A 33 9.16 8.58 -26.30
N ALA A 34 8.75 8.77 -25.05
CA ALA A 34 7.45 9.36 -24.71
C ALA A 34 7.31 10.80 -25.23
N LEU A 35 8.34 11.63 -25.13
CA LEU A 35 8.32 13.02 -25.61
C LEU A 35 8.26 13.11 -27.15
N SER A 36 8.63 12.04 -27.87
CA SER A 36 8.45 11.94 -29.33
C SER A 36 7.03 11.52 -29.74
N MET A 37 6.22 11.05 -28.80
CA MET A 37 4.83 10.61 -29.01
C MET A 37 3.86 11.76 -28.71
N HIS A 38 2.66 11.70 -29.31
CA HIS A 38 1.56 12.54 -28.84
C HIS A 38 1.10 12.07 -27.45
N GLN A 39 0.73 13.00 -26.57
CA GLN A 39 0.33 12.71 -25.19
C GLN A 39 -0.76 11.62 -25.08
N ASP A 40 -1.76 11.66 -25.97
CA ASP A 40 -2.82 10.65 -25.99
C ASP A 40 -2.31 9.26 -26.39
N ALA A 41 -1.25 9.18 -27.20
CA ALA A 41 -0.62 7.90 -27.52
C ALA A 41 0.11 7.29 -26.32
N VAL A 42 0.69 8.13 -25.45
CA VAL A 42 1.28 7.66 -24.18
C VAL A 42 0.17 7.12 -23.25
N VAL A 43 -0.98 7.83 -23.11
CA VAL A 43 -2.14 7.34 -22.37
C VAL A 43 -2.62 6.01 -22.94
N GLN A 44 -2.70 5.90 -24.29
CA GLN A 44 -3.16 4.68 -24.93
C GLN A 44 -2.21 3.49 -24.70
N ALA A 45 -0.89 3.71 -24.78
CA ALA A 45 0.11 2.67 -24.49
C ALA A 45 -0.06 2.09 -23.07
N VAL A 46 -0.31 2.97 -22.07
CA VAL A 46 -0.58 2.52 -20.69
C VAL A 46 -1.95 1.84 -20.55
N LYS A 47 -2.96 2.25 -21.31
CA LYS A 47 -4.25 1.52 -21.38
C LYS A 47 -4.06 0.14 -21.97
N ASP A 48 -3.39 0.04 -23.10
CA ASP A 48 -3.19 -1.22 -23.84
C ASP A 48 -2.34 -2.22 -23.04
N SER A 49 -1.42 -1.74 -22.20
CA SER A 49 -0.65 -2.58 -21.30
C SER A 49 -1.53 -3.27 -20.22
N GLY A 50 -2.70 -2.71 -19.91
CA GLY A 50 -3.55 -3.20 -18.85
C GLY A 50 -2.98 -2.96 -17.44
N LEU A 51 -2.01 -2.06 -17.27
CA LEU A 51 -1.44 -1.74 -15.97
C LEU A 51 -2.54 -1.35 -14.97
N ARG A 52 -2.68 -2.15 -13.93
CA ARG A 52 -3.58 -1.86 -12.79
C ARG A 52 -2.79 -1.20 -11.66
N GLY A 53 -3.46 -0.34 -10.89
CA GLY A 53 -2.86 0.35 -9.75
C GLY A 53 -2.22 -0.62 -8.76
N ARG A 54 -0.99 -0.32 -8.33
CA ARG A 54 -0.18 -1.14 -7.41
C ARG A 54 -0.31 -0.73 -5.94
N GLY A 55 -1.13 0.29 -5.66
CA GLY A 55 -1.36 0.80 -4.30
C GLY A 55 -2.44 0.05 -3.48
N GLY A 56 -3.02 -1.02 -4.01
CA GLY A 56 -4.00 -1.87 -3.30
C GLY A 56 -5.32 -2.07 -4.04
N ALA A 57 -5.96 -0.99 -4.51
CA ALA A 57 -7.30 -1.06 -5.13
C ALA A 57 -7.33 -1.65 -6.55
N GLY A 58 -6.21 -1.71 -7.25
CA GLY A 58 -6.11 -2.33 -8.57
C GLY A 58 -6.90 -1.65 -9.70
N PHE A 59 -7.25 -0.37 -9.58
CA PHE A 59 -7.94 0.35 -10.65
C PHE A 59 -7.04 0.54 -11.88
N PRO A 60 -7.52 0.37 -13.13
CA PRO A 60 -6.71 0.49 -14.33
C PRO A 60 -6.10 1.89 -14.48
N THR A 61 -4.76 1.97 -14.50
CA THR A 61 -3.99 3.23 -14.48
C THR A 61 -4.29 4.11 -15.71
N GLY A 62 -4.20 3.55 -16.91
CA GLY A 62 -4.45 4.29 -18.14
C GLY A 62 -5.91 4.76 -18.28
N MET A 63 -6.89 4.03 -17.74
CA MET A 63 -8.28 4.50 -17.68
C MET A 63 -8.40 5.72 -16.76
N LYS A 64 -7.76 5.70 -15.59
CA LYS A 64 -7.74 6.83 -14.65
C LYS A 64 -7.19 8.09 -15.30
N TRP A 65 -6.12 7.97 -16.09
CA TRP A 65 -5.54 9.08 -16.85
C TRP A 65 -6.51 9.64 -17.91
N GLY A 66 -7.27 8.77 -18.55
CA GLY A 66 -8.26 9.15 -19.55
C GLY A 66 -9.47 9.92 -19.02
N PHE A 67 -9.66 10.03 -17.70
CA PHE A 67 -10.73 10.81 -17.10
C PHE A 67 -10.39 12.30 -16.95
N ILE A 68 -9.14 12.69 -17.15
CA ILE A 68 -8.73 14.09 -17.11
C ILE A 68 -9.38 14.85 -18.26
N PRO A 69 -10.15 15.93 -18.00
CA PRO A 69 -10.74 16.76 -19.03
C PRO A 69 -9.67 17.39 -19.92
N GLN A 70 -9.97 17.51 -21.20
CA GLN A 70 -9.06 18.15 -22.16
C GLN A 70 -9.63 19.52 -22.53
N GLY A 71 -8.73 20.54 -22.59
CA GLY A 71 -9.11 21.88 -23.03
C GLY A 71 -10.01 22.66 -22.06
N ASP A 72 -10.04 22.29 -20.80
CA ASP A 72 -10.82 22.95 -19.76
C ASP A 72 -10.18 24.25 -19.23
N GLY A 73 -8.97 24.55 -19.65
CA GLY A 73 -8.20 25.75 -19.28
C GLY A 73 -7.72 25.78 -17.84
N LYS A 74 -7.75 24.63 -17.14
CA LYS A 74 -7.26 24.47 -15.77
C LYS A 74 -5.86 23.85 -15.75
N ASP A 75 -5.16 24.10 -14.66
CA ASP A 75 -3.95 23.35 -14.36
C ASP A 75 -4.30 21.90 -14.04
N HIS A 76 -3.48 20.98 -14.52
CA HIS A 76 -3.57 19.56 -14.18
C HIS A 76 -2.45 19.17 -13.25
N TYR A 77 -2.71 18.25 -12.34
CA TYR A 77 -1.73 17.78 -11.36
C TYR A 77 -1.53 16.26 -11.42
N LEU A 78 -0.27 15.85 -11.29
CA LEU A 78 0.05 14.48 -10.93
C LEU A 78 0.48 14.43 -9.46
N VAL A 79 -0.13 13.54 -8.67
CA VAL A 79 0.29 13.29 -7.29
C VAL A 79 0.68 11.83 -7.16
N VAL A 80 1.94 11.58 -6.84
CA VAL A 80 2.42 10.25 -6.50
C VAL A 80 2.12 9.98 -5.03
N ASN A 81 1.35 8.95 -4.78
CA ASN A 81 1.09 8.46 -3.44
C ASN A 81 2.26 7.57 -2.98
N ALA A 82 3.13 8.14 -2.16
CA ALA A 82 4.26 7.49 -1.50
C ALA A 82 4.03 7.41 0.02
N ASP A 83 2.78 7.46 0.46
CA ASP A 83 2.38 7.20 1.84
C ASP A 83 2.24 5.68 2.07
N GLU A 84 3.38 4.99 2.14
CA GLU A 84 3.44 3.56 2.38
C GLU A 84 3.30 3.28 3.87
N SER A 85 2.06 3.04 4.32
CA SER A 85 1.70 2.93 5.73
C SER A 85 0.92 1.66 6.08
N GLU A 86 0.49 0.85 5.10
CA GLU A 86 -0.19 -0.42 5.35
C GLU A 86 0.73 -1.41 6.08
N PRO A 87 0.35 -1.92 7.27
CA PRO A 87 1.17 -2.89 8.00
C PRO A 87 1.52 -4.12 7.17
N GLY A 88 2.81 -4.43 7.12
CA GLY A 88 3.37 -5.51 6.29
C GLY A 88 3.88 -5.06 4.92
N THR A 89 3.51 -3.87 4.44
CA THR A 89 3.96 -3.35 3.14
C THR A 89 5.33 -2.69 3.26
N CYS A 90 6.25 -3.08 2.37
CA CYS A 90 7.58 -2.50 2.25
C CYS A 90 8.10 -2.66 0.82
N LYS A 91 7.44 -2.08 -0.18
CA LYS A 91 7.79 -2.20 -1.60
C LYS A 91 8.19 -0.87 -2.24
N ASP A 92 7.52 0.22 -1.82
CA ASP A 92 7.74 1.56 -2.38
C ASP A 92 8.98 2.21 -1.76
N ILE A 93 9.21 2.03 -0.46
CA ILE A 93 10.41 2.52 0.23
C ILE A 93 11.69 1.95 -0.39
N PRO A 94 11.86 0.62 -0.56
CA PRO A 94 13.04 0.08 -1.23
C PRO A 94 13.23 0.61 -2.65
N LEU A 95 12.14 0.73 -3.43
CA LEU A 95 12.18 1.26 -4.79
C LEU A 95 12.68 2.72 -4.80
N MET A 96 12.11 3.59 -3.95
CA MET A 96 12.52 4.99 -3.83
C MET A 96 13.96 5.14 -3.31
N MET A 97 14.45 4.20 -2.52
CA MET A 97 15.82 4.21 -2.01
C MET A 97 16.84 3.68 -3.02
N ALA A 98 16.52 2.60 -3.71
CA ALA A 98 17.45 1.92 -4.62
C ALA A 98 17.45 2.54 -6.04
N THR A 99 16.28 2.92 -6.58
CA THR A 99 16.14 3.42 -7.95
C THR A 99 15.19 4.64 -8.04
N PRO A 100 15.50 5.76 -7.32
CA PRO A 100 14.62 6.93 -7.30
C PRO A 100 14.39 7.53 -8.69
N HIS A 101 15.38 7.44 -9.60
CA HIS A 101 15.26 7.97 -10.95
C HIS A 101 14.24 7.20 -11.80
N ALA A 102 14.00 5.91 -11.54
CA ALA A 102 12.93 5.17 -12.21
C ALA A 102 11.54 5.75 -11.87
N LEU A 103 11.36 6.16 -10.62
CA LEU A 103 10.15 6.87 -10.21
C LEU A 103 10.06 8.24 -10.86
N ILE A 104 11.14 9.03 -10.86
CA ILE A 104 11.18 10.38 -11.43
C ILE A 104 10.89 10.34 -12.93
N GLU A 105 11.51 9.44 -13.69
CA GLU A 105 11.21 9.24 -15.10
C GLU A 105 9.73 8.91 -15.32
N GLY A 106 9.18 8.00 -14.52
CA GLY A 106 7.75 7.66 -14.54
C GLY A 106 6.85 8.86 -14.24
N VAL A 107 7.25 9.73 -13.31
CA VAL A 107 6.52 10.98 -12.98
C VAL A 107 6.51 11.90 -14.20
N ILE A 108 7.64 12.11 -14.86
CA ILE A 108 7.72 13.01 -16.02
C ILE A 108 6.87 12.50 -17.17
N ILE A 109 6.96 11.21 -17.50
CA ILE A 109 6.17 10.58 -18.57
C ILE A 109 4.67 10.66 -18.26
N SER A 110 4.28 10.35 -17.04
CA SER A 110 2.88 10.36 -16.61
C SER A 110 2.31 11.77 -16.61
N SER A 111 3.08 12.77 -16.14
CA SER A 111 2.70 14.17 -16.16
C SER A 111 2.55 14.69 -17.60
N TYR A 112 3.46 14.34 -18.48
CA TYR A 112 3.36 14.66 -19.91
C TYR A 112 2.07 14.09 -20.51
N ALA A 113 1.77 12.83 -20.24
CA ALA A 113 0.59 12.13 -20.76
C ALA A 113 -0.74 12.83 -20.37
N ILE A 114 -0.85 13.29 -19.13
CA ILE A 114 -2.06 13.96 -18.62
C ILE A 114 -2.01 15.49 -18.74
N ARG A 115 -0.99 16.04 -19.40
CA ARG A 115 -0.78 17.49 -19.59
C ARG A 115 -0.63 18.28 -18.29
N ALA A 116 -0.03 17.66 -17.28
CA ALA A 116 0.29 18.32 -16.02
C ALA A 116 1.62 19.05 -16.13
N ASN A 117 1.71 20.27 -15.58
CA ASN A 117 2.94 21.04 -15.48
C ASN A 117 3.48 21.08 -14.05
N GLN A 118 2.74 20.50 -13.10
CA GLN A 118 3.14 20.36 -11.71
C GLN A 118 2.87 18.94 -11.22
N ALA A 119 3.84 18.38 -10.53
CA ALA A 119 3.75 17.07 -9.91
C ALA A 119 4.25 17.10 -8.47
N PHE A 120 3.69 16.20 -7.66
CA PHE A 120 4.07 16.04 -6.27
C PHE A 120 4.34 14.57 -5.98
N ILE A 121 5.41 14.29 -5.21
CA ILE A 121 5.60 12.98 -4.56
C ILE A 121 5.28 13.19 -3.08
N TYR A 122 4.13 12.70 -2.64
CA TYR A 122 3.70 12.78 -1.24
C TYR A 122 4.25 11.59 -0.47
N VAL A 123 5.26 11.85 0.36
CA VAL A 123 5.99 10.82 1.11
C VAL A 123 5.53 10.81 2.56
N ARG A 124 5.35 9.64 3.14
CA ARG A 124 5.11 9.45 4.56
C ARG A 124 6.18 10.18 5.39
N GLY A 125 5.75 11.00 6.36
CA GLY A 125 6.64 11.93 7.09
C GLY A 125 7.73 11.27 7.94
N GLU A 126 7.51 10.04 8.43
CA GLU A 126 8.46 9.32 9.28
C GLU A 126 9.70 8.84 8.55
N VAL A 127 9.63 8.66 7.21
CA VAL A 127 10.74 8.12 6.42
C VAL A 127 11.65 9.22 5.87
N VAL A 128 12.23 10.01 6.77
CA VAL A 128 13.07 11.18 6.43
C VAL A 128 14.23 10.83 5.47
N HIS A 129 14.78 9.63 5.59
CA HIS A 129 15.86 9.17 4.71
C HIS A 129 15.39 8.99 3.25
N VAL A 130 14.16 8.56 3.04
CA VAL A 130 13.55 8.47 1.69
C VAL A 130 13.30 9.87 1.12
N ILE A 131 12.75 10.78 1.94
CA ILE A 131 12.51 12.17 1.54
C ILE A 131 13.82 12.80 1.04
N ARG A 132 14.91 12.66 1.80
CA ARG A 132 16.23 13.19 1.43
C ARG A 132 16.77 12.53 0.15
N ARG A 133 16.59 11.23 -0.01
CA ARG A 133 16.98 10.49 -1.22
C ARG A 133 16.27 11.02 -2.45
N LEU A 134 14.96 11.19 -2.36
CA LEU A 134 14.16 11.73 -3.47
C LEU A 134 14.50 13.19 -3.78
N GLN A 135 14.68 14.03 -2.75
CA GLN A 135 15.09 15.43 -2.96
C GLN A 135 16.42 15.53 -3.70
N GLN A 136 17.40 14.69 -3.34
CA GLN A 136 18.68 14.62 -4.05
C GLN A 136 18.48 14.19 -5.52
N ALA A 137 17.73 13.12 -5.77
CA ALA A 137 17.51 12.61 -7.12
C ALA A 137 16.71 13.59 -7.99
N VAL A 138 15.74 14.31 -7.40
CA VAL A 138 15.00 15.37 -8.09
C VAL A 138 15.96 16.51 -8.48
N GLN A 139 16.87 16.92 -7.60
CA GLN A 139 17.87 17.94 -7.92
C GLN A 139 18.80 17.47 -9.05
N GLU A 140 19.28 16.23 -9.01
CA GLU A 140 20.08 15.63 -10.08
C GLU A 140 19.32 15.64 -11.42
N ALA A 141 18.00 15.40 -11.40
CA ALA A 141 17.17 15.45 -12.62
C ALA A 141 17.00 16.89 -13.17
N TYR A 142 16.86 17.89 -12.29
CA TYR A 142 16.88 19.31 -12.70
C TYR A 142 18.21 19.71 -13.31
N ASP A 143 19.33 19.38 -12.67
CA ASP A 143 20.68 19.72 -13.12
C ASP A 143 21.01 19.09 -14.48
N ALA A 144 20.43 17.92 -14.78
CA ALA A 144 20.58 17.21 -16.04
C ALA A 144 19.56 17.60 -17.13
N GLY A 145 18.64 18.53 -16.85
CA GLY A 145 17.62 19.01 -17.81
C GLY A 145 16.47 18.02 -18.06
N PHE A 146 16.25 17.07 -17.16
CA PHE A 146 15.09 16.18 -17.19
C PHE A 146 13.86 16.77 -16.49
N LEU A 147 14.02 17.84 -15.71
CA LEU A 147 12.96 18.60 -15.06
C LEU A 147 13.13 20.10 -15.32
N GLY A 148 12.08 20.88 -15.07
CA GLY A 148 12.06 22.32 -15.25
C GLY A 148 11.48 22.73 -16.60
N ALA A 149 12.08 23.75 -17.24
CA ALA A 149 11.63 24.30 -18.51
C ALA A 149 12.25 23.54 -19.71
N ASP A 150 11.45 23.40 -20.77
CA ASP A 150 11.90 22.85 -22.08
C ASP A 150 12.66 21.53 -21.97
N ILE A 151 12.04 20.55 -21.27
CA ILE A 151 12.65 19.25 -20.97
C ILE A 151 13.14 18.61 -22.28
N LEU A 152 14.45 18.39 -22.38
CA LEU A 152 15.13 17.80 -23.55
C LEU A 152 14.82 18.49 -24.89
N GLY A 153 14.46 19.77 -24.88
CA GLY A 153 14.14 20.54 -26.10
C GLY A 153 12.76 20.23 -26.68
N SER A 154 11.86 19.62 -25.90
CA SER A 154 10.51 19.21 -26.34
C SER A 154 9.45 20.32 -26.23
N GLY A 155 9.76 21.44 -25.59
CA GLY A 155 8.80 22.49 -25.22
C GLY A 155 7.93 22.13 -24.00
N TYR A 156 8.09 20.95 -23.42
CA TYR A 156 7.36 20.53 -22.21
C TYR A 156 8.05 21.04 -20.95
N ASN A 157 7.25 21.55 -20.01
CA ASN A 157 7.72 22.05 -18.71
C ASN A 157 7.09 21.24 -17.59
N LEU A 158 7.86 20.90 -16.55
CA LEU A 158 7.36 20.22 -15.37
C LEU A 158 8.13 20.65 -14.12
N GLU A 159 7.40 21.08 -13.12
CA GLU A 159 7.89 21.27 -11.74
C GLU A 159 7.53 20.06 -10.89
N LEU A 160 8.52 19.49 -10.18
CA LEU A 160 8.35 18.34 -9.30
C LEU A 160 8.73 18.68 -7.86
N THR A 161 7.79 18.49 -6.94
CA THR A 161 7.99 18.74 -5.51
C THR A 161 7.89 17.43 -4.72
N VAL A 162 8.90 17.16 -3.86
CA VAL A 162 8.83 16.11 -2.85
C VAL A 162 8.21 16.71 -1.58
N HIS A 163 7.00 16.29 -1.26
CA HIS A 163 6.24 16.75 -0.10
C HIS A 163 6.35 15.76 1.05
N ALA A 164 6.72 16.24 2.23
CA ALA A 164 6.74 15.44 3.45
C ALA A 164 5.36 15.48 4.12
N GLY A 165 4.70 14.34 4.21
CA GLY A 165 3.46 14.18 4.96
C GLY A 165 3.69 14.28 6.47
N ALA A 166 2.62 14.22 7.24
CA ALA A 166 2.64 14.32 8.70
C ALA A 166 2.53 12.96 9.44
N GLY A 167 2.67 11.85 8.72
CA GLY A 167 2.70 10.51 9.31
C GLY A 167 1.34 9.93 9.68
N ALA A 168 0.32 10.10 8.86
CA ALA A 168 -1.00 9.52 9.05
C ALA A 168 -1.33 8.50 7.96
N TYR A 169 -1.64 7.27 8.35
CA TYR A 169 -2.06 6.18 7.46
C TYR A 169 -3.21 6.60 6.52
N ILE A 170 -4.18 7.35 7.06
CA ILE A 170 -5.33 7.81 6.24
C ILE A 170 -4.91 8.70 5.07
N CYS A 171 -3.74 9.34 5.11
CA CYS A 171 -3.23 10.13 3.99
C CYS A 171 -2.79 9.27 2.79
N GLY A 172 -2.80 7.94 2.90
CA GLY A 172 -2.76 7.01 1.79
C GLY A 172 -4.08 6.92 1.00
N GLU A 173 -5.22 7.34 1.57
CA GLU A 173 -6.47 7.51 0.81
C GLU A 173 -6.37 8.76 -0.07
N GLU A 174 -6.70 8.61 -1.37
CA GLU A 174 -6.38 9.60 -2.39
C GLU A 174 -6.92 11.02 -2.09
N THR A 175 -8.09 11.15 -1.48
CA THR A 175 -8.67 12.46 -1.18
C THR A 175 -8.22 13.03 0.15
N ALA A 176 -7.89 12.19 1.12
CA ALA A 176 -7.26 12.62 2.37
C ALA A 176 -5.82 13.08 2.13
N LEU A 177 -5.11 12.46 1.19
CA LEU A 177 -3.80 12.91 0.73
C LEU A 177 -3.90 14.34 0.15
N LEU A 178 -4.92 14.62 -0.68
CA LEU A 178 -5.12 15.95 -1.25
C LEU A 178 -5.40 16.99 -0.17
N ASP A 179 -6.25 16.68 0.82
CA ASP A 179 -6.48 17.59 1.97
C ASP A 179 -5.19 17.89 2.70
N SER A 180 -4.37 16.87 2.97
CA SER A 180 -3.08 17.05 3.63
C SER A 180 -2.10 17.90 2.80
N LEU A 181 -2.03 17.66 1.50
CA LEU A 181 -1.19 18.42 0.57
C LEU A 181 -1.60 19.88 0.47
N GLU A 182 -2.90 20.17 0.58
CA GLU A 182 -3.46 21.54 0.64
C GLU A 182 -3.29 22.22 2.02
N GLY A 183 -2.70 21.53 3.01
CA GLY A 183 -2.47 22.06 4.35
C GLY A 183 -3.63 21.90 5.33
N TYR A 184 -4.64 21.11 4.96
CA TYR A 184 -5.76 20.77 5.83
C TYR A 184 -5.49 19.47 6.60
N ARG A 185 -6.38 19.17 7.56
CA ARG A 185 -6.37 17.86 8.20
C ARG A 185 -6.69 16.77 7.16
N GLY A 186 -5.83 15.75 7.06
CA GLY A 186 -6.02 14.64 6.14
C GLY A 186 -7.29 13.85 6.45
N GLN A 187 -8.36 14.18 5.75
CA GLN A 187 -9.65 13.50 5.86
C GLN A 187 -10.23 13.26 4.47
N PRO A 188 -10.81 12.08 4.17
CA PRO A 188 -11.42 11.79 2.88
C PRO A 188 -12.51 12.79 2.49
N ARG A 189 -12.59 13.12 1.20
CA ARG A 189 -13.61 13.99 0.60
C ARG A 189 -14.81 13.19 0.11
N LEU A 190 -15.97 13.83 0.00
CA LEU A 190 -17.11 13.25 -0.71
C LEU A 190 -16.80 13.07 -2.20
N ARG A 191 -17.26 11.99 -2.76
CA ARG A 191 -17.23 11.71 -4.20
C ARG A 191 -18.64 11.40 -4.69
N PRO A 192 -19.12 11.97 -5.80
CA PRO A 192 -18.51 12.98 -6.66
C PRO A 192 -18.39 14.37 -5.99
N PRO A 193 -17.47 15.28 -6.48
CA PRO A 193 -16.60 15.09 -7.64
C PRO A 193 -15.42 14.14 -7.36
N PHE A 194 -15.00 13.41 -8.39
CA PHE A 194 -13.77 12.61 -8.35
C PHE A 194 -12.54 13.49 -8.59
N PRO A 195 -11.34 13.13 -8.08
CA PRO A 195 -10.13 13.93 -8.23
C PRO A 195 -9.76 14.26 -9.68
N ALA A 196 -10.07 13.38 -10.64
CA ALA A 196 -9.85 13.64 -12.06
C ALA A 196 -10.64 14.86 -12.58
N ILE A 197 -11.69 15.29 -11.88
CA ILE A 197 -12.50 16.48 -12.23
C ILE A 197 -12.20 17.66 -11.30
N ALA A 198 -12.05 17.39 -9.99
CA ALA A 198 -11.77 18.39 -8.97
C ALA A 198 -10.97 17.77 -7.80
N GLY A 199 -9.67 17.72 -7.97
CA GLY A 199 -8.69 17.18 -7.01
C GLY A 199 -7.94 18.30 -6.26
N LEU A 200 -6.62 18.34 -6.44
CA LEU A 200 -5.74 19.32 -5.80
C LEU A 200 -6.12 20.73 -6.24
N TYR A 201 -6.32 21.61 -5.28
CA TYR A 201 -6.76 23.01 -5.51
C TYR A 201 -7.99 23.11 -6.41
N SER A 202 -8.91 22.14 -6.31
CA SER A 202 -10.13 22.04 -7.14
C SER A 202 -9.85 21.88 -8.64
N SER A 203 -8.67 21.46 -9.03
CA SER A 203 -8.24 21.20 -10.40
C SER A 203 -8.14 19.71 -10.71
N PRO A 204 -8.22 19.31 -11.99
CA PRO A 204 -8.09 17.92 -12.39
C PRO A 204 -6.77 17.30 -11.91
N THR A 205 -6.85 16.18 -11.21
CA THR A 205 -5.70 15.54 -10.56
C THR A 205 -5.72 14.03 -10.74
N VAL A 206 -4.59 13.48 -11.15
CA VAL A 206 -4.33 12.03 -11.09
C VAL A 206 -3.51 11.71 -9.85
N ILE A 207 -3.98 10.76 -9.05
CA ILE A 207 -3.21 10.20 -7.93
C ILE A 207 -2.87 8.76 -8.27
N ASN A 208 -1.58 8.39 -8.27
CA ASN A 208 -1.11 7.03 -8.49
C ASN A 208 -0.03 6.64 -7.46
N ASN A 209 0.01 5.36 -7.11
CA ASN A 209 1.05 4.81 -6.23
C ASN A 209 2.43 4.78 -6.91
N VAL A 210 3.50 4.80 -6.11
CA VAL A 210 4.91 4.76 -6.53
C VAL A 210 5.20 3.63 -7.52
N GLU A 211 4.86 2.39 -7.18
CA GLU A 211 5.11 1.21 -8.02
C GLU A 211 4.36 1.30 -9.36
N SER A 212 3.15 1.87 -9.36
CA SER A 212 2.38 2.09 -10.60
C SER A 212 3.10 3.06 -11.54
N ILE A 213 3.61 4.17 -11.00
CA ILE A 213 4.32 5.19 -11.78
C ILE A 213 5.66 4.67 -12.26
N ALA A 214 6.42 3.98 -11.41
CA ALA A 214 7.70 3.37 -11.80
C ALA A 214 7.55 2.25 -12.84
N SER A 215 6.36 1.67 -13.00
CA SER A 215 6.08 0.68 -14.05
C SER A 215 5.84 1.30 -15.42
N VAL A 216 5.66 2.61 -15.53
CA VAL A 216 5.40 3.29 -16.81
C VAL A 216 6.61 3.30 -17.75
N PRO A 217 7.83 3.68 -17.32
CA PRO A 217 8.99 3.68 -18.19
C PRO A 217 9.24 2.34 -18.89
N PRO A 218 9.29 1.18 -18.23
CA PRO A 218 9.50 -0.10 -18.92
C PRO A 218 8.36 -0.47 -19.87
N ILE A 219 7.11 0.01 -19.63
CA ILE A 219 6.00 -0.19 -20.58
C ILE A 219 6.23 0.62 -21.86
N ILE A 220 6.66 1.88 -21.74
CA ILE A 220 6.93 2.74 -22.89
C ILE A 220 8.10 2.19 -23.74
N LEU A 221 9.16 1.68 -23.09
CA LEU A 221 10.31 1.12 -23.79
C LEU A 221 10.01 -0.20 -24.50
N ASN A 222 9.33 -1.12 -23.83
CA ASN A 222 9.17 -2.49 -24.31
C ASN A 222 7.81 -2.76 -24.95
N GLY A 223 6.86 -1.84 -24.78
CA GLY A 223 5.52 -1.94 -25.34
C GLY A 223 4.50 -2.69 -24.47
N ALA A 224 3.23 -2.47 -24.78
CA ALA A 224 2.10 -3.03 -24.05
C ALA A 224 2.05 -4.57 -24.09
N GLU A 225 2.38 -5.18 -25.24
CA GLU A 225 2.39 -6.64 -25.40
C GLU A 225 3.45 -7.30 -24.52
N TRP A 226 4.64 -6.70 -24.42
CA TRP A 226 5.67 -7.18 -23.49
C TRP A 226 5.16 -7.20 -22.05
N PHE A 227 4.51 -6.13 -21.60
CA PHE A 227 3.96 -6.08 -20.25
C PHE A 227 2.87 -7.14 -20.03
N ARG A 228 1.98 -7.31 -21.02
CA ARG A 228 0.91 -8.30 -21.01
C ARG A 228 1.40 -9.74 -21.14
N SER A 229 2.61 -9.98 -21.62
CA SER A 229 3.20 -11.33 -21.64
C SER A 229 3.51 -11.88 -20.25
N MET A 230 3.49 -11.03 -19.23
CA MET A 230 3.62 -11.37 -17.80
C MET A 230 2.26 -11.25 -17.11
N GLY A 231 2.06 -12.03 -16.06
CA GLY A 231 0.82 -11.98 -15.27
C GLY A 231 -0.29 -12.84 -15.84
N THR A 232 -1.52 -12.51 -15.43
CA THR A 232 -2.74 -13.18 -15.93
C THR A 232 -3.48 -12.29 -16.93
N GLU A 233 -4.44 -12.83 -17.64
CA GLU A 233 -5.21 -12.10 -18.66
C GLU A 233 -5.85 -10.81 -18.10
N LYS A 234 -6.44 -10.88 -16.89
CA LYS A 234 -7.12 -9.76 -16.24
C LYS A 234 -6.22 -8.94 -15.32
N SER A 235 -5.10 -9.52 -14.90
CA SER A 235 -4.09 -8.89 -14.05
C SER A 235 -2.71 -9.02 -14.68
N PRO A 236 -2.43 -8.29 -15.77
CA PRO A 236 -1.15 -8.36 -16.46
C PRO A 236 -0.02 -7.68 -15.70
N GLY A 237 1.19 -8.05 -16.11
CA GLY A 237 2.42 -7.48 -15.63
C GLY A 237 2.97 -8.17 -14.37
N PHE A 238 3.92 -7.50 -13.78
CA PHE A 238 4.64 -7.91 -12.56
C PHE A 238 4.20 -7.09 -11.35
N LYS A 239 4.63 -7.53 -10.18
CA LYS A 239 4.43 -6.81 -8.92
C LYS A 239 5.54 -7.13 -7.92
N LEU A 240 5.82 -6.17 -7.03
CA LEU A 240 6.67 -6.36 -5.87
C LEU A 240 5.85 -6.98 -4.72
N PHE A 241 6.29 -8.12 -4.23
CA PHE A 241 5.70 -8.86 -3.12
C PHE A 241 6.57 -8.69 -1.88
N SER A 242 6.02 -8.12 -0.81
CA SER A 242 6.70 -7.96 0.47
C SER A 242 6.45 -9.18 1.35
N LEU A 243 7.43 -10.07 1.47
CA LEU A 243 7.34 -11.25 2.33
C LEU A 243 7.98 -10.97 3.68
N SER A 244 7.25 -11.21 4.76
CA SER A 244 7.72 -11.00 6.12
C SER A 244 7.18 -12.04 7.09
N GLY A 245 7.64 -12.01 8.34
CA GLY A 245 7.19 -12.92 9.38
C GLY A 245 8.06 -14.18 9.50
N HIS A 246 7.43 -15.33 9.71
CA HIS A 246 8.08 -16.57 10.13
C HIS A 246 8.59 -17.43 8.96
N ILE A 247 9.34 -16.81 8.06
CA ILE A 247 9.96 -17.45 6.89
C ILE A 247 11.49 -17.35 6.96
N LYS A 248 12.20 -18.16 6.16
CA LYS A 248 13.67 -18.19 6.18
C LYS A 248 14.29 -16.93 5.61
N SER A 249 13.76 -16.40 4.52
CA SER A 249 14.32 -15.24 3.83
C SER A 249 13.24 -14.15 3.62
N PRO A 250 12.95 -13.33 4.65
CA PRO A 250 12.09 -12.15 4.47
C PRO A 250 12.72 -11.16 3.48
N GLY A 251 11.89 -10.53 2.64
CA GLY A 251 12.41 -9.59 1.65
C GLY A 251 11.38 -9.17 0.59
N GLN A 252 11.89 -8.52 -0.46
CA GLN A 252 11.11 -8.13 -1.62
C GLN A 252 11.34 -9.11 -2.76
N TYR A 253 10.26 -9.57 -3.36
CA TYR A 253 10.27 -10.52 -4.45
C TYR A 253 9.47 -9.95 -5.61
N GLU A 254 10.10 -9.75 -6.75
CA GLU A 254 9.42 -9.27 -7.95
C GLU A 254 9.06 -10.45 -8.85
N ALA A 255 7.76 -10.61 -9.10
CA ALA A 255 7.22 -11.73 -9.84
C ALA A 255 6.03 -11.31 -10.71
N PRO A 256 5.68 -12.09 -11.75
CA PRO A 256 4.44 -11.88 -12.49
C PRO A 256 3.23 -12.02 -11.56
N LEU A 257 2.19 -11.23 -11.79
CA LEU A 257 0.90 -11.47 -11.15
C LEU A 257 0.36 -12.86 -11.53
N GLY A 258 -0.33 -13.52 -10.59
CA GLY A 258 -0.76 -14.90 -10.78
C GLY A 258 0.23 -15.96 -10.28
N VAL A 259 1.41 -15.53 -9.78
CA VAL A 259 2.25 -16.42 -8.97
C VAL A 259 1.46 -16.90 -7.75
N THR A 260 1.66 -18.15 -7.33
CA THR A 260 1.03 -18.64 -6.10
C THR A 260 1.85 -18.27 -4.86
N PHE A 261 1.18 -18.21 -3.70
CA PHE A 261 1.91 -17.98 -2.46
C PHE A 261 2.89 -19.12 -2.16
N ARG A 262 2.56 -20.37 -2.51
CA ARG A 262 3.47 -21.52 -2.41
C ARG A 262 4.77 -21.28 -3.15
N GLU A 263 4.70 -20.84 -4.40
CA GLU A 263 5.89 -20.58 -5.22
C GLU A 263 6.77 -19.47 -4.63
N LEU A 264 6.17 -18.39 -4.11
CA LEU A 264 6.92 -17.32 -3.44
C LEU A 264 7.55 -17.79 -2.12
N LEU A 265 6.81 -18.57 -1.34
CA LEU A 265 7.31 -19.15 -0.09
C LEU A 265 8.50 -20.10 -0.35
N ASP A 266 8.43 -20.93 -1.40
CA ASP A 266 9.52 -21.82 -1.81
C ASP A 266 10.78 -21.03 -2.21
N VAL A 267 10.65 -19.94 -2.99
CA VAL A 267 11.75 -19.04 -3.35
C VAL A 267 12.35 -18.37 -2.12
N ALA A 268 11.52 -18.02 -1.13
CA ALA A 268 11.96 -17.47 0.15
C ALA A 268 12.57 -18.51 1.10
N GLY A 269 12.73 -19.77 0.66
CA GLY A 269 13.34 -20.86 1.43
C GLY A 269 12.38 -21.57 2.38
N GLY A 270 11.09 -21.27 2.33
CA GLY A 270 10.05 -21.88 3.15
C GLY A 270 9.87 -21.24 4.52
N MET A 271 9.08 -21.90 5.35
CA MET A 271 8.88 -21.53 6.75
C MET A 271 10.20 -21.63 7.53
N ARG A 272 10.31 -20.94 8.66
CA ARG A 272 11.44 -21.16 9.58
C ARG A 272 11.50 -22.62 10.01
N GLU A 273 12.70 -23.09 10.34
CA GLU A 273 12.96 -24.52 10.58
C GLU A 273 12.13 -25.09 11.73
N GLY A 274 11.48 -26.23 11.47
CA GLY A 274 10.67 -26.95 12.45
C GLY A 274 9.27 -26.36 12.70
N HIS A 275 8.84 -25.40 11.88
CA HIS A 275 7.55 -24.73 12.04
C HIS A 275 6.66 -24.88 10.81
N GLU A 276 5.35 -24.83 11.02
CA GLU A 276 4.33 -24.95 9.99
C GLU A 276 3.55 -23.64 9.83
N LEU A 277 3.02 -23.42 8.62
CA LEU A 277 2.20 -22.26 8.31
C LEU A 277 0.85 -22.36 9.04
N LYS A 278 0.48 -21.34 9.78
CA LYS A 278 -0.83 -21.21 10.40
C LYS A 278 -1.76 -20.30 9.59
N PHE A 279 -1.34 -19.07 9.37
CA PHE A 279 -2.08 -18.09 8.55
C PHE A 279 -1.15 -17.06 7.92
N TRP A 280 -1.67 -16.32 6.96
CA TRP A 280 -0.94 -15.26 6.27
C TRP A 280 -1.91 -14.21 5.72
N THR A 281 -1.38 -13.03 5.37
CA THR A 281 -2.15 -11.94 4.75
C THR A 281 -1.76 -11.82 3.27
N PRO A 282 -2.70 -11.75 2.32
CA PRO A 282 -2.37 -11.55 0.91
C PRO A 282 -2.02 -10.11 0.55
N GLY A 283 -2.53 -9.14 1.31
CA GLY A 283 -2.41 -7.73 0.95
C GLY A 283 -2.17 -6.76 2.11
N GLY A 284 -1.66 -7.27 3.24
CA GLY A 284 -1.46 -6.51 4.46
C GLY A 284 -2.54 -6.76 5.51
N SER A 285 -2.46 -6.04 6.61
CA SER A 285 -3.36 -6.23 7.76
C SER A 285 -4.83 -5.88 7.48
N SER A 286 -5.09 -5.07 6.46
CA SER A 286 -6.45 -4.65 6.06
C SER A 286 -7.20 -5.69 5.24
N THR A 287 -6.58 -6.84 4.94
CA THR A 287 -7.20 -7.89 4.12
C THR A 287 -7.64 -9.09 4.96
N PRO A 288 -8.73 -9.78 4.59
CA PRO A 288 -9.08 -11.06 5.19
C PRO A 288 -7.91 -12.04 5.16
N LEU A 289 -7.71 -12.76 6.27
CA LEU A 289 -6.63 -13.74 6.43
C LEU A 289 -6.82 -14.94 5.52
N PHE A 290 -5.71 -15.53 5.11
CA PHE A 290 -5.63 -16.84 4.47
C PHE A 290 -4.92 -17.86 5.37
N THR A 291 -5.21 -19.13 5.17
CA THR A 291 -4.62 -20.28 5.87
C THR A 291 -3.78 -21.12 4.92
N ALA A 292 -3.24 -22.24 5.39
CA ALA A 292 -2.51 -23.19 4.54
C ALA A 292 -3.35 -23.76 3.36
N GLU A 293 -4.68 -23.74 3.46
CA GLU A 293 -5.57 -24.16 2.37
C GLU A 293 -5.51 -23.24 1.16
N HIS A 294 -4.99 -22.02 1.32
CA HIS A 294 -4.93 -20.99 0.29
C HIS A 294 -3.52 -20.84 -0.34
N LEU A 295 -2.60 -21.78 -0.08
CA LEU A 295 -1.23 -21.72 -0.61
C LEU A 295 -1.16 -21.67 -2.14
N ASP A 296 -2.09 -22.33 -2.82
CA ASP A 296 -2.13 -22.45 -4.28
C ASP A 296 -3.04 -21.42 -4.97
N VAL A 297 -3.57 -20.45 -4.22
CA VAL A 297 -4.31 -19.32 -4.81
C VAL A 297 -3.35 -18.45 -5.61
N ARG A 298 -3.70 -18.15 -6.85
CA ARG A 298 -2.93 -17.22 -7.67
C ARG A 298 -3.03 -15.81 -7.09
N LEU A 299 -1.91 -15.18 -6.90
CA LEU A 299 -1.82 -13.82 -6.38
C LEU A 299 -2.08 -12.81 -7.50
N ASP A 300 -3.32 -12.73 -7.91
CA ASP A 300 -3.88 -11.72 -8.79
C ASP A 300 -5.16 -11.11 -8.17
N PHE A 301 -5.70 -10.06 -8.81
CA PHE A 301 -6.83 -9.34 -8.23
C PHE A 301 -8.11 -10.16 -8.22
N GLU A 302 -8.28 -11.06 -9.20
CA GLU A 302 -9.50 -11.84 -9.40
C GLU A 302 -9.53 -13.07 -8.50
N ASP A 303 -8.49 -13.90 -8.52
CA ASP A 303 -8.47 -15.17 -7.78
C ASP A 303 -8.47 -14.94 -6.26
N VAL A 304 -7.71 -13.94 -5.78
CA VAL A 304 -7.73 -13.58 -4.36
C VAL A 304 -9.10 -13.06 -3.94
N ALA A 305 -9.77 -12.28 -4.78
CA ALA A 305 -11.13 -11.81 -4.51
C ALA A 305 -12.15 -12.92 -4.53
N GLU A 306 -12.05 -13.90 -5.45
CA GLU A 306 -12.91 -15.09 -5.50
C GLU A 306 -12.80 -15.93 -4.23
N LYS A 307 -11.63 -15.95 -3.59
CA LYS A 307 -11.40 -16.64 -2.31
C LYS A 307 -11.77 -15.81 -1.08
N GLY A 308 -12.43 -14.66 -1.27
CA GLY A 308 -12.97 -13.84 -0.19
C GLY A 308 -11.96 -12.91 0.50
N SER A 309 -10.82 -12.63 -0.16
CA SER A 309 -9.85 -11.67 0.34
C SER A 309 -9.53 -10.58 -0.71
N MET A 310 -8.48 -9.83 -0.53
CA MET A 310 -8.00 -8.80 -1.46
C MET A 310 -6.49 -8.93 -1.66
N LEU A 311 -6.03 -8.79 -2.91
CA LEU A 311 -4.60 -8.77 -3.21
C LEU A 311 -3.88 -7.60 -2.52
N GLY A 312 -4.58 -6.48 -2.34
CA GLY A 312 -4.09 -5.31 -1.64
C GLY A 312 -2.74 -4.82 -2.16
N THR A 313 -1.85 -4.52 -1.23
CA THR A 313 -0.48 -4.07 -1.52
C THR A 313 0.50 -5.22 -1.74
N THR A 314 0.05 -6.49 -1.67
CA THR A 314 0.90 -7.70 -1.68
C THR A 314 1.89 -7.77 -0.51
N ALA A 315 1.45 -7.32 0.65
CA ALA A 315 2.15 -7.49 1.91
C ALA A 315 1.82 -8.86 2.51
N LEU A 316 2.68 -9.83 2.24
CA LEU A 316 2.52 -11.23 2.64
C LEU A 316 3.17 -11.41 4.02
N MET A 317 2.40 -11.17 5.08
CA MET A 317 2.86 -11.44 6.46
C MET A 317 2.54 -12.90 6.80
N VAL A 318 3.54 -13.67 7.18
CA VAL A 318 3.47 -15.12 7.34
C VAL A 318 3.63 -15.48 8.81
N PHE A 319 2.68 -16.24 9.34
CA PHE A 319 2.63 -16.62 10.76
C PHE A 319 2.55 -18.13 10.90
N ASP A 320 3.37 -18.66 11.79
CA ASP A 320 3.37 -20.09 12.12
C ASP A 320 2.46 -20.44 13.31
N GLU A 321 2.42 -21.72 13.65
CA GLU A 321 1.57 -22.30 14.69
C GLU A 321 1.83 -21.73 16.10
N THR A 322 2.97 -21.11 16.34
CA THR A 322 3.30 -20.49 17.64
C THR A 322 2.64 -19.12 17.85
N THR A 323 2.05 -18.55 16.80
CA THR A 323 1.43 -17.22 16.85
C THR A 323 -0.01 -17.30 17.38
N CYS A 324 -0.31 -16.50 18.40
CA CYS A 324 -1.68 -16.24 18.81
C CYS A 324 -2.37 -15.33 17.80
N VAL A 325 -3.41 -15.84 17.13
CA VAL A 325 -4.18 -15.04 16.16
C VAL A 325 -4.91 -13.89 16.82
N VAL A 326 -5.47 -14.08 18.02
CA VAL A 326 -6.20 -13.04 18.76
C VAL A 326 -5.29 -11.85 19.06
N ARG A 327 -4.06 -12.11 19.51
CA ARG A 327 -3.06 -11.06 19.78
C ARG A 327 -2.62 -10.35 18.52
N ALA A 328 -2.38 -11.07 17.41
CA ALA A 328 -1.99 -10.46 16.14
C ALA A 328 -3.08 -9.52 15.64
N VAL A 329 -4.34 -9.98 15.64
CA VAL A 329 -5.50 -9.19 15.20
C VAL A 329 -5.76 -8.01 16.14
N LEU A 330 -5.59 -8.18 17.48
CA LEU A 330 -5.67 -7.06 18.42
C LEU A 330 -4.69 -5.93 18.07
N ARG A 331 -3.42 -6.27 17.73
CA ARG A 331 -2.42 -5.26 17.33
C ARG A 331 -2.84 -4.48 16.09
N TRP A 332 -3.39 -5.16 15.10
CA TRP A 332 -3.91 -4.49 13.91
C TRP A 332 -5.17 -3.66 14.23
N THR A 333 -6.05 -4.15 15.09
CA THR A 333 -7.22 -3.38 15.52
C THR A 333 -6.82 -2.10 16.26
N GLU A 334 -5.82 -2.18 17.14
CA GLU A 334 -5.23 -1.01 17.82
C GLU A 334 -4.65 0.00 16.82
N PHE A 335 -3.97 -0.49 15.78
CA PHE A 335 -3.46 0.35 14.69
C PHE A 335 -4.59 1.11 13.98
N TYR A 336 -5.66 0.42 13.54
CA TYR A 336 -6.78 1.08 12.87
C TYR A 336 -7.54 2.05 13.77
N ALA A 337 -7.69 1.75 15.04
CA ALA A 337 -8.30 2.68 15.99
C ALA A 337 -7.46 3.95 16.16
N HIS A 338 -6.12 3.83 16.20
CA HIS A 338 -5.19 4.95 16.28
C HIS A 338 -5.21 5.79 14.98
N GLU A 339 -5.25 5.14 13.82
CA GLU A 339 -5.18 5.76 12.49
C GLU A 339 -6.53 6.26 11.96
N SER A 340 -7.62 6.02 12.67
CA SER A 340 -8.92 6.60 12.30
C SER A 340 -8.85 8.12 12.30
N CYS A 341 -9.22 8.75 11.16
CA CYS A 341 -9.24 10.22 11.06
C CYS A 341 -10.32 10.89 11.90
N GLY A 342 -11.25 10.11 12.48
CA GLY A 342 -12.34 10.58 13.32
C GLY A 342 -13.52 11.22 12.58
N LYS A 343 -13.53 11.20 11.23
CA LYS A 343 -14.57 11.86 10.44
C LYS A 343 -15.96 11.22 10.59
N CYS A 344 -16.04 9.90 10.58
CA CYS A 344 -17.33 9.20 10.61
C CYS A 344 -17.49 8.32 11.84
N THR A 345 -18.73 8.28 12.38
CA THR A 345 -19.04 7.57 13.62
C THR A 345 -18.75 6.06 13.56
N PRO A 346 -19.11 5.31 12.49
CA PRO A 346 -18.84 3.87 12.47
C PRO A 346 -17.37 3.52 12.69
N CYS A 347 -16.46 4.21 12.02
CA CYS A 347 -15.02 4.01 12.15
C CYS A 347 -14.51 4.55 13.50
N ARG A 348 -14.78 5.82 13.84
CA ARG A 348 -14.26 6.47 15.06
C ARG A 348 -14.62 5.72 16.34
N GLU A 349 -15.91 5.43 16.53
CA GLU A 349 -16.41 4.78 17.73
C GLU A 349 -16.27 3.24 17.64
N GLY A 350 -16.59 2.69 16.47
CA GLY A 350 -16.56 1.24 16.26
C GLY A 350 -15.17 0.64 16.46
N THR A 351 -14.12 1.22 15.87
CA THR A 351 -12.75 0.70 16.06
C THR A 351 -12.29 0.80 17.51
N PHE A 352 -12.68 1.85 18.23
CA PHE A 352 -12.43 1.96 19.67
C PHE A 352 -13.12 0.83 20.45
N TRP A 353 -14.38 0.53 20.17
CA TRP A 353 -15.11 -0.56 20.83
C TRP A 353 -14.52 -1.93 20.48
N LEU A 354 -14.13 -2.15 19.22
CA LEU A 354 -13.45 -3.38 18.80
C LEU A 354 -12.17 -3.62 19.64
N VAL A 355 -11.34 -2.60 19.85
CA VAL A 355 -10.14 -2.70 20.71
C VAL A 355 -10.50 -3.09 22.14
N GLN A 356 -11.56 -2.48 22.73
CA GLN A 356 -11.95 -2.79 24.11
C GLN A 356 -12.39 -4.25 24.24
N ILE A 357 -13.16 -4.76 23.28
CA ILE A 357 -13.61 -6.16 23.29
C ILE A 357 -12.42 -7.10 23.07
N MET A 358 -11.60 -6.85 22.05
CA MET A 358 -10.43 -7.68 21.75
C MET A 358 -9.46 -7.76 22.94
N ARG A 359 -9.24 -6.66 23.67
CA ARG A 359 -8.43 -6.66 24.89
C ARG A 359 -9.05 -7.54 25.99
N ARG A 360 -10.38 -7.51 26.18
CA ARG A 360 -11.02 -8.40 27.15
C ARG A 360 -10.87 -9.87 26.75
N LEU A 361 -11.04 -10.19 25.47
CA LEU A 361 -10.85 -11.55 24.94
C LEU A 361 -9.40 -12.02 25.16
N GLU A 362 -8.41 -11.23 24.75
CA GLU A 362 -6.98 -11.56 24.89
C GLU A 362 -6.60 -11.83 26.36
N HIS A 363 -7.18 -11.10 27.30
CA HIS A 363 -6.90 -11.28 28.73
C HIS A 363 -7.83 -12.27 29.46
N GLY A 364 -8.64 -13.04 28.74
CA GLY A 364 -9.57 -14.01 29.33
C GLY A 364 -10.67 -13.39 30.21
N LYS A 365 -10.94 -12.10 30.04
CA LYS A 365 -11.98 -11.35 30.78
C LYS A 365 -13.26 -11.14 29.96
N GLY A 366 -13.28 -11.64 28.72
CA GLY A 366 -14.42 -11.59 27.84
C GLY A 366 -15.40 -12.74 28.09
N THR A 367 -16.48 -12.74 27.31
CA THR A 367 -17.49 -13.78 27.28
C THR A 367 -17.76 -14.21 25.84
N GLU A 368 -18.48 -15.31 25.62
CA GLU A 368 -18.93 -15.68 24.26
C GLU A 368 -19.85 -14.61 23.66
N GLU A 369 -20.65 -13.91 24.48
CA GLU A 369 -21.46 -12.77 24.03
C GLU A 369 -20.58 -11.61 23.53
N ASP A 370 -19.40 -11.39 24.11
CA ASP A 370 -18.43 -10.39 23.62
C ASP A 370 -17.93 -10.75 22.21
N LEU A 371 -17.77 -12.03 21.91
CA LEU A 371 -17.37 -12.48 20.57
C LEU A 371 -18.46 -12.21 19.51
N GLU A 372 -19.73 -12.48 19.85
CA GLU A 372 -20.86 -12.14 18.98
C GLU A 372 -21.00 -10.63 18.80
N LYS A 373 -20.82 -9.87 19.87
CA LYS A 373 -20.85 -8.39 19.83
C LYS A 373 -19.71 -7.81 19.00
N LEU A 374 -18.52 -8.46 19.01
CA LEU A 374 -17.39 -8.08 18.17
C LEU A 374 -17.78 -8.16 16.69
N LEU A 375 -18.44 -9.26 16.27
CA LEU A 375 -18.91 -9.45 14.90
C LEU A 375 -20.03 -8.47 14.52
N ASP A 376 -20.98 -8.23 15.41
CA ASP A 376 -22.07 -7.25 15.21
C ASP A 376 -21.50 -5.83 14.98
N ILE A 377 -20.49 -5.43 15.75
CA ILE A 377 -19.81 -4.14 15.53
C ILE A 377 -19.12 -4.11 14.17
N CYS A 378 -18.44 -5.19 13.77
CA CYS A 378 -17.83 -5.29 12.43
C CYS A 378 -18.87 -5.09 11.33
N ASP A 379 -20.04 -5.73 11.41
CA ASP A 379 -21.13 -5.59 10.45
C ASP A 379 -21.71 -4.17 10.40
N ASN A 380 -21.63 -3.44 11.52
CA ASN A 380 -22.05 -2.04 11.59
C ASN A 380 -20.97 -1.03 11.13
N ILE A 381 -19.75 -1.47 10.88
CA ILE A 381 -18.68 -0.66 10.28
C ILE A 381 -18.56 -0.95 8.78
N LEU A 382 -18.59 -2.23 8.39
CA LEU A 382 -18.37 -2.71 7.02
C LEU A 382 -19.39 -2.10 6.05
N GLY A 383 -18.90 -1.43 5.02
CA GLY A 383 -19.71 -0.75 4.02
C GLY A 383 -20.51 0.47 4.52
N ARG A 384 -20.35 0.87 5.80
CA ARG A 384 -21.05 2.01 6.41
C ARG A 384 -20.11 3.13 6.85
N ALA A 385 -18.80 2.87 6.83
CA ALA A 385 -17.80 3.90 7.05
C ALA A 385 -17.65 4.79 5.80
N PHE A 386 -17.16 6.01 6.01
CA PHE A 386 -16.99 6.99 4.92
C PHE A 386 -15.93 6.58 3.90
N CYS A 387 -14.94 5.80 4.30
CA CYS A 387 -13.86 5.30 3.46
C CYS A 387 -13.48 3.87 3.84
N ALA A 388 -12.67 3.23 3.01
CA ALA A 388 -12.26 1.84 3.13
C ALA A 388 -11.43 1.51 4.40
N LEU A 389 -10.97 2.51 5.18
CA LEU A 389 -10.29 2.23 6.47
C LEU A 389 -11.20 1.44 7.41
N GLY A 390 -12.51 1.77 7.46
CA GLY A 390 -13.46 1.01 8.27
C GLY A 390 -13.53 -0.45 7.86
N ASP A 391 -13.65 -0.71 6.55
CA ASP A 391 -13.71 -2.06 6.01
C ASP A 391 -12.41 -2.84 6.29
N GLY A 392 -11.25 -2.19 6.09
CA GLY A 392 -9.94 -2.75 6.40
C GLY A 392 -9.77 -3.09 7.89
N ALA A 393 -10.35 -2.30 8.79
CA ALA A 393 -10.29 -2.55 10.23
C ALA A 393 -11.10 -3.79 10.65
N THR A 394 -12.17 -4.14 9.94
CA THR A 394 -13.04 -5.29 10.25
C THR A 394 -12.54 -6.59 9.61
N SER A 395 -11.87 -6.53 8.48
CA SER A 395 -11.44 -7.69 7.69
C SER A 395 -10.60 -8.72 8.47
N PRO A 396 -9.56 -8.34 9.23
CA PRO A 396 -8.75 -9.30 9.98
C PRO A 396 -9.56 -9.92 11.15
N ILE A 397 -10.48 -9.19 11.76
CA ILE A 397 -11.33 -9.69 12.86
C ILE A 397 -12.27 -10.76 12.32
N THR A 398 -13.07 -10.44 11.31
CA THR A 398 -14.10 -11.36 10.78
C THR A 398 -13.48 -12.63 10.24
N SER A 399 -12.39 -12.53 9.47
CA SER A 399 -11.70 -13.69 8.93
C SER A 399 -10.99 -14.52 9.99
N SER A 400 -10.39 -13.89 11.01
CA SER A 400 -9.75 -14.65 12.10
C SER A 400 -10.78 -15.42 12.95
N VAL A 401 -11.94 -14.83 13.24
CA VAL A 401 -13.02 -15.55 13.94
C VAL A 401 -13.57 -16.68 13.06
N GLN A 402 -13.65 -16.48 11.74
CA GLN A 402 -14.09 -17.53 10.82
C GLN A 402 -13.19 -18.77 10.85
N TYR A 403 -11.86 -18.58 10.82
CA TYR A 403 -10.91 -19.68 10.72
C TYR A 403 -10.40 -20.19 12.08
N PHE A 404 -10.42 -19.36 13.13
CA PHE A 404 -9.78 -19.64 14.41
C PHE A 404 -10.69 -19.36 15.61
N ARG A 405 -12.02 -19.56 15.45
CA ARG A 405 -12.99 -19.31 16.54
C ARG A 405 -12.63 -20.07 17.83
N ASP A 406 -12.14 -21.29 17.71
CA ASP A 406 -11.77 -22.12 18.88
C ASP A 406 -10.60 -21.49 19.66
N GLU A 407 -9.73 -20.77 19.01
CA GLU A 407 -8.64 -20.06 19.68
C GLU A 407 -9.16 -18.87 20.51
N TYR A 408 -10.18 -18.16 20.04
CA TYR A 408 -10.88 -17.13 20.83
C TYR A 408 -11.55 -17.75 22.05
N ILE A 409 -12.23 -18.90 21.89
CA ILE A 409 -12.87 -19.62 23.01
C ILE A 409 -11.81 -20.12 24.01
N ALA A 410 -10.66 -20.57 23.53
CA ALA A 410 -9.55 -21.00 24.39
C ALA A 410 -9.06 -19.88 25.32
N HIS A 411 -8.99 -18.62 24.83
CA HIS A 411 -8.66 -17.48 25.70
C HIS A 411 -9.66 -17.28 26.83
N LEU A 412 -10.96 -17.50 26.56
CA LEU A 412 -12.02 -17.38 27.57
C LEU A 412 -11.97 -18.51 28.60
N THR A 413 -11.82 -19.76 28.13
CA THR A 413 -11.87 -20.95 29.00
C THR A 413 -10.60 -21.14 29.82
N GLN A 414 -9.45 -20.65 29.34
CA GLN A 414 -8.16 -20.74 30.05
C GLN A 414 -7.83 -19.48 30.88
N GLY A 415 -8.67 -18.44 30.81
CA GLY A 415 -8.49 -17.19 31.54
C GLY A 415 -7.36 -16.30 31.02
N GLY A 416 -7.03 -16.40 29.73
CA GLY A 416 -6.01 -15.59 29.05
C GLY A 416 -5.40 -16.30 27.85
N CYS A 417 -4.38 -15.69 27.25
CA CYS A 417 -3.74 -16.21 26.04
C CYS A 417 -3.08 -17.59 26.28
N PRO A 418 -3.50 -18.66 25.58
CA PRO A 418 -2.92 -19.99 25.75
C PRO A 418 -1.49 -20.10 25.19
N PHE A 419 -1.05 -19.16 24.32
CA PHE A 419 0.28 -19.18 23.73
C PHE A 419 1.35 -18.52 24.59
N ASP A 420 0.96 -17.52 25.40
CA ASP A 420 1.87 -16.79 26.27
C ASP A 420 1.12 -16.24 27.49
N PRO A 421 0.93 -17.06 28.52
CA PRO A 421 0.26 -16.64 29.75
C PRO A 421 0.95 -15.47 30.46
N ALA A 422 2.27 -15.31 30.31
CA ALA A 422 3.01 -14.20 30.89
C ALA A 422 2.71 -12.85 30.24
N ALA A 423 2.41 -12.84 28.94
CA ALA A 423 2.04 -11.61 28.25
C ALA A 423 0.66 -11.09 28.64
N ALA A 424 -0.24 -11.95 29.09
CA ALA A 424 -1.52 -11.53 29.68
C ALA A 424 -1.32 -10.70 30.96
N THR A 425 -0.27 -11.01 31.74
CA THR A 425 0.04 -10.28 33.00
C THR A 425 0.75 -8.96 32.76
N VAL A 426 1.55 -8.83 31.70
CA VAL A 426 2.24 -7.57 31.35
C VAL A 426 1.25 -6.46 30.98
N PHE A 427 0.18 -6.79 30.26
CA PHE A 427 -0.87 -5.82 29.93
C PHE A 427 -1.85 -5.53 31.08
N ALA A 428 -2.01 -6.46 32.02
CA ALA A 428 -2.83 -6.24 33.21
C ALA A 428 -2.21 -5.22 34.19
N GLY A 429 -0.86 -5.08 34.18
CA GLY A 429 -0.14 -4.14 35.03
C GLY A 429 -0.25 -2.66 34.60
N ASN A 430 -0.46 -2.41 33.33
CA ASN A 430 -0.53 -1.03 32.77
C ASN A 430 -1.94 -0.42 32.80
N GLY A 431 -2.95 -1.15 33.25
CA GLY A 431 -4.33 -0.66 33.33
C GLY A 431 -4.73 0.01 34.66
N ASN A 432 -3.84 -0.01 35.65
CA ASN A 432 -4.15 0.49 37.01
C ASN A 432 -3.46 1.81 37.42
N ASP A 433 -2.76 2.48 36.49
CA ASP A 433 -2.11 3.78 36.79
C ASP A 433 -2.95 5.01 36.41
N ASN A 434 -4.27 4.92 36.45
CA ASN A 434 -5.14 6.09 36.41
C ASN A 434 -5.98 6.20 37.68
N GLY A 435 -5.41 6.78 38.72
CA GLY A 435 -6.23 7.33 39.78
C GLY A 435 -5.76 7.05 41.22
N SER A 436 -4.72 7.74 41.65
CA SER A 436 -4.65 8.29 43.03
C SER A 436 -3.31 9.01 43.25
N GLY A 437 -3.16 10.15 42.63
CA GLY A 437 -2.22 11.19 43.02
C GLY A 437 -3.00 12.24 43.82
N ALA A 438 -3.41 11.92 45.04
CA ALA A 438 -3.89 12.93 45.96
C ALA A 438 -2.75 13.86 46.32
N ALA A 439 -2.92 15.13 46.03
CA ALA A 439 -2.11 16.21 46.55
C ALA A 439 -2.06 16.16 48.08
N THR A 440 -0.85 16.12 48.63
CA THR A 440 -0.60 16.62 50.00
C THR A 440 0.74 17.32 50.02
N SER A 441 0.63 18.59 50.39
CA SER A 441 1.60 19.59 50.84
C SER A 441 2.59 20.12 49.80
#